data_8d531ac3efd21d2ccb0e1103b5cd80d3
#
_entry.id   8d531ac3efd21d2ccb0e1103b5cd80d3
#
_cell.length_a   1.000
_cell.length_b   1.000
_cell.length_c   1.000
_cell.angle_alpha   90.00
_cell.angle_beta   90.00
_cell.angle_gamma   90.00
#
_symmetry.space_group_name_H-M   'P 1'
#
loop_
_entity.id
_entity.type
_entity.pdbx_description
1 polymer ?
#
loop_
_entity_poly.entity_id
_entity_poly.type
_entity_poly.pdbx_seq_one_letter_code
_entity_poly.pdbx_strand_id
1 'polypeptide(L)'
;MEWLLIIAALFLAFNNGANDNFKGFATVWGSETLSYRQALMLATLATLAGSIASFFLADNLIQQFSGRGLVPNAVASTPVFITSVAIGAAITVYLATKLGFPISTTHALIGGLVGAGLGSTSGQVNFEKLVQAFAVPMLLSPVLAASLGVIIYKFIGSRKRKTECACVVAGMPNDIRLSTNLATSTAISLPTILVSEDKHCDQVQPLARVSVTKFLQKIHIASAVTICFARAVNDTPKLAALLFAAQFTNQKLPILLVGIFMTVGGILFAQKVATTMSKKVTRLDDAQGLTANLITTTLVLMASKFGLPVSTTHVSVGAIAGVGASAGTLNWQALRSILLSWVATLPLALAIAWAASKLL
;
A
#
# COMPACT_ATOMS: atom_id res chain seq x y z
N MET A 1 15.30 29.35 8.83
CA MET A 1 14.79 28.05 9.30
C MET A 1 13.54 27.58 8.57
N GLU A 2 12.52 28.43 8.37
CA GLU A 2 11.26 28.04 7.72
C GLU A 2 11.44 27.47 6.30
N TRP A 3 12.24 28.12 5.44
CA TRP A 3 12.52 27.60 4.10
C TRP A 3 13.21 26.23 4.12
N LEU A 4 14.13 26.00 5.06
CA LEU A 4 14.80 24.71 5.20
C LEU A 4 13.81 23.63 5.62
N LEU A 5 12.88 23.96 6.55
CA LEU A 5 11.80 23.06 6.94
C LEU A 5 10.91 22.71 5.75
N ILE A 6 10.46 23.69 5.00
CA ILE A 6 9.60 23.48 3.81
C ILE A 6 10.31 22.58 2.79
N ILE A 7 11.57 22.88 2.47
CA ILE A 7 12.37 22.08 1.52
C ILE A 7 12.54 20.65 2.02
N ALA A 8 12.91 20.46 3.29
CA ALA A 8 13.12 19.13 3.86
C ALA A 8 11.82 18.30 3.91
N ALA A 9 10.70 18.92 4.29
CA ALA A 9 9.41 18.26 4.35
C ALA A 9 8.88 17.89 2.94
N LEU A 10 9.04 18.78 1.96
CA LEU A 10 8.67 18.50 0.56
C LEU A 10 9.59 17.45 -0.07
N PHE A 11 10.88 17.47 0.26
CA PHE A 11 11.81 16.42 -0.15
C PHE A 11 11.46 15.06 0.47
N LEU A 12 11.00 15.05 1.72
CA LEU A 12 10.47 13.83 2.34
C LEU A 12 9.20 13.35 1.63
N ALA A 13 8.27 14.25 1.31
CA ALA A 13 7.06 13.91 0.56
C ALA A 13 7.39 13.32 -0.82
N PHE A 14 8.33 13.93 -1.53
CA PHE A 14 8.84 13.42 -2.80
C PHE A 14 9.41 12.00 -2.67
N ASN A 15 10.26 11.76 -1.66
CA ASN A 15 10.87 10.45 -1.42
C ASN A 15 9.83 9.41 -0.94
N ASN A 16 8.81 9.81 -0.16
CA ASN A 16 7.69 8.94 0.16
C ASN A 16 6.98 8.49 -1.11
N GLY A 17 6.67 9.41 -2.03
CA GLY A 17 6.10 9.05 -3.32
C GLY A 17 6.99 8.09 -4.10
N ALA A 18 8.28 8.35 -4.18
CA ALA A 18 9.26 7.52 -4.86
C ALA A 18 9.37 6.10 -4.26
N ASN A 19 9.21 5.95 -2.95
CA ASN A 19 9.24 4.65 -2.27
C ASN A 19 7.90 3.94 -2.30
N ASP A 20 6.80 4.67 -2.15
CA ASP A 20 5.52 4.10 -1.75
C ASP A 20 4.45 4.11 -2.85
N ASN A 21 4.56 4.96 -3.88
CA ASN A 21 3.49 5.17 -4.86
C ASN A 21 3.04 3.88 -5.58
N PHE A 22 3.96 2.98 -5.85
CA PHE A 22 3.70 1.76 -6.63
C PHE A 22 3.28 0.56 -5.77
N LYS A 23 3.35 0.64 -4.44
CA LYS A 23 3.14 -0.53 -3.54
C LYS A 23 1.79 -1.20 -3.71
N GLY A 24 0.72 -0.44 -3.96
CA GLY A 24 -0.61 -0.99 -4.23
C GLY A 24 -0.67 -1.82 -5.51
N PHE A 25 0.10 -1.44 -6.53
CA PHE A 25 0.17 -2.14 -7.82
C PHE A 25 1.23 -3.24 -7.89
N ALA A 26 1.94 -3.50 -6.79
CA ALA A 26 3.00 -4.51 -6.78
C ALA A 26 2.47 -5.89 -7.20
N THR A 27 1.29 -6.28 -6.74
CA THR A 27 0.66 -7.56 -7.07
C THR A 27 0.15 -7.60 -8.51
N VAL A 28 -0.46 -6.51 -9.02
CA VAL A 28 -1.01 -6.39 -10.39
C VAL A 28 0.09 -6.41 -11.44
N TRP A 29 1.22 -5.74 -11.18
CA TRP A 29 2.38 -5.80 -12.07
C TRP A 29 3.14 -7.12 -11.94
N GLY A 30 3.14 -7.70 -10.75
CA GLY A 30 3.72 -9.02 -10.47
C GLY A 30 3.01 -10.16 -11.20
N SER A 31 1.68 -10.08 -11.34
CA SER A 31 0.85 -11.02 -12.11
C SER A 31 0.78 -10.70 -13.61
N GLU A 32 1.50 -9.68 -14.07
CA GLU A 32 1.55 -9.23 -15.47
C GLU A 32 0.19 -8.76 -16.04
N THR A 33 -0.77 -8.45 -15.17
CA THR A 33 -2.12 -7.98 -15.55
C THR A 33 -2.08 -6.60 -16.21
N LEU A 34 -1.16 -5.72 -15.78
CA LEU A 34 -0.92 -4.38 -16.35
C LEU A 34 0.57 -4.16 -16.64
N SER A 35 0.85 -3.33 -17.64
CA SER A 35 2.19 -2.80 -17.86
C SER A 35 2.60 -1.84 -16.72
N TYR A 36 3.91 -1.65 -16.50
CA TYR A 36 4.42 -0.71 -15.51
C TYR A 36 3.85 0.71 -15.67
N ARG A 37 3.77 1.21 -16.91
CA ARG A 37 3.28 2.57 -17.21
C ARG A 37 1.80 2.73 -16.84
N GLN A 38 0.96 1.74 -17.20
CA GLN A 38 -0.47 1.76 -16.86
C GLN A 38 -0.68 1.70 -15.35
N ALA A 39 0.03 0.80 -14.68
CA ALA A 39 -0.02 0.66 -13.22
C ALA A 39 0.45 1.94 -12.51
N LEU A 40 1.54 2.57 -12.99
CA LEU A 40 2.06 3.81 -12.43
C LEU A 40 1.07 4.99 -12.59
N MET A 41 0.44 5.11 -13.75
CA MET A 41 -0.57 6.15 -13.98
C MET A 41 -1.75 6.02 -13.03
N LEU A 42 -2.31 4.81 -12.88
CA LEU A 42 -3.41 4.56 -11.97
C LEU A 42 -3.00 4.78 -10.50
N ALA A 43 -1.82 4.31 -10.10
CA ALA A 43 -1.26 4.53 -8.77
C ALA A 43 -1.12 6.02 -8.45
N THR A 44 -0.65 6.80 -9.41
CA THR A 44 -0.44 8.24 -9.30
C THR A 44 -1.76 8.99 -9.13
N LEU A 45 -2.76 8.69 -9.96
CA LEU A 45 -4.09 9.30 -9.86
C LEU A 45 -4.77 8.94 -8.52
N ALA A 46 -4.67 7.68 -8.10
CA ALA A 46 -5.20 7.22 -6.83
C ALA A 46 -4.49 7.88 -5.63
N THR A 47 -3.17 8.09 -5.72
CA THR A 47 -2.39 8.79 -4.70
C THR A 47 -2.84 10.25 -4.57
N LEU A 48 -3.02 10.95 -5.68
CA LEU A 48 -3.48 12.34 -5.66
C LEU A 48 -4.89 12.45 -5.06
N ALA A 49 -5.80 11.57 -5.49
CA ALA A 49 -7.17 11.51 -4.96
C ALA A 49 -7.19 11.20 -3.45
N GLY A 50 -6.37 10.24 -3.00
CA GLY A 50 -6.25 9.89 -1.59
C GLY A 50 -5.63 11.00 -0.75
N SER A 51 -4.65 11.74 -1.30
CA SER A 51 -4.07 12.90 -0.64
C SER A 51 -5.11 14.01 -0.42
N ILE A 52 -5.96 14.28 -1.41
CA ILE A 52 -7.07 15.23 -1.26
C ILE A 52 -8.09 14.74 -0.23
N ALA A 53 -8.46 13.45 -0.31
CA ALA A 53 -9.42 12.85 0.61
C ALA A 53 -8.93 12.80 2.06
N SER A 54 -7.61 12.77 2.29
CA SER A 54 -7.03 12.74 3.63
C SER A 54 -7.41 13.95 4.48
N PHE A 55 -7.70 15.07 3.84
CA PHE A 55 -8.20 16.27 4.49
C PHE A 55 -9.49 16.05 5.30
N PHE A 56 -10.33 15.12 4.86
CA PHE A 56 -11.61 14.82 5.52
C PHE A 56 -11.58 13.53 6.36
N LEU A 57 -10.59 12.67 6.14
CA LEU A 57 -10.62 11.30 6.65
C LEU A 57 -9.56 11.00 7.74
N ALA A 58 -8.56 11.87 7.92
CA ALA A 58 -7.40 11.49 8.71
C ALA A 58 -6.79 12.59 9.59
N ASP A 59 -7.60 13.52 10.10
CA ASP A 59 -7.15 14.64 10.95
C ASP A 59 -6.39 14.18 12.19
N ASN A 60 -6.77 13.07 12.81
CA ASN A 60 -6.13 12.54 14.00
C ASN A 60 -4.66 12.16 13.79
N LEU A 61 -4.27 11.77 12.55
CA LEU A 61 -2.89 11.43 12.23
C LEU A 61 -1.96 12.64 12.24
N ILE A 62 -2.45 13.83 11.89
CA ILE A 62 -1.67 15.06 11.93
C ILE A 62 -1.18 15.33 13.38
N GLN A 63 -2.06 15.16 14.36
CA GLN A 63 -1.73 15.37 15.76
C GLN A 63 -0.68 14.38 16.27
N GLN A 64 -0.76 13.11 15.88
CA GLN A 64 0.19 12.06 16.28
C GLN A 64 1.62 12.36 15.82
N PHE A 65 1.79 12.90 14.60
CA PHE A 65 3.10 13.19 14.03
C PHE A 65 3.61 14.61 14.26
N SER A 66 2.89 15.41 15.04
CA SER A 66 3.36 16.74 15.48
C SER A 66 4.43 16.70 16.58
N GLY A 67 4.77 15.53 17.12
CA GLY A 67 5.70 15.36 18.24
C GLY A 67 5.12 15.68 19.61
N ARG A 68 3.90 16.21 19.69
CA ARG A 68 3.24 16.58 20.96
C ARG A 68 3.04 15.37 21.86
N GLY A 69 3.46 15.50 23.11
CA GLY A 69 3.41 14.45 24.13
C GLY A 69 4.47 13.34 23.94
N LEU A 70 5.22 13.31 22.84
CA LEU A 70 6.42 12.48 22.69
C LEU A 70 7.65 13.23 23.23
N VAL A 71 7.72 14.53 22.98
CA VAL A 71 8.68 15.47 23.56
C VAL A 71 7.93 16.59 24.26
N PRO A 72 8.59 17.40 25.14
CA PRO A 72 7.96 18.58 25.74
C PRO A 72 7.37 19.50 24.66
N ASN A 73 6.20 20.06 24.90
CA ASN A 73 5.49 20.89 23.90
C ASN A 73 6.33 22.10 23.44
N ALA A 74 7.14 22.65 24.32
CA ALA A 74 8.07 23.74 23.99
C ALA A 74 9.10 23.33 22.95
N VAL A 75 9.56 22.06 22.95
CA VAL A 75 10.48 21.50 21.96
C VAL A 75 9.74 21.15 20.66
N ALA A 76 8.58 20.49 20.77
CA ALA A 76 7.79 20.06 19.62
C ALA A 76 7.38 21.21 18.69
N SER A 77 7.27 22.44 19.22
CA SER A 77 6.91 23.64 18.45
C SER A 77 8.12 24.37 17.83
N THR A 78 9.35 23.93 18.11
CA THR A 78 10.53 24.61 17.58
C THR A 78 10.78 24.25 16.11
N PRO A 79 11.11 25.24 15.25
CA PRO A 79 11.48 24.96 13.86
C PRO A 79 12.69 24.02 13.74
N VAL A 80 13.64 24.10 14.64
CA VAL A 80 14.84 23.22 14.71
C VAL A 80 14.42 21.75 14.85
N PHE A 81 13.54 21.45 15.83
CA PHE A 81 13.07 20.09 16.06
C PHE A 81 12.42 19.50 14.82
N ILE A 82 11.45 20.22 14.26
CA ILE A 82 10.66 19.71 13.13
C ILE A 82 11.50 19.58 11.85
N THR A 83 12.42 20.56 11.63
CA THR A 83 13.36 20.47 10.49
C THR A 83 14.28 19.27 10.63
N SER A 84 14.78 19.00 11.83
CA SER A 84 15.63 17.83 12.10
C SER A 84 14.90 16.52 11.87
N VAL A 85 13.63 16.42 12.28
CA VAL A 85 12.75 15.27 11.96
C VAL A 85 12.61 15.08 10.46
N ALA A 86 12.31 16.17 9.74
CA ALA A 86 12.13 16.13 8.29
C ALA A 86 13.42 15.69 7.56
N ILE A 87 14.58 16.23 7.94
CA ILE A 87 15.89 15.87 7.38
C ILE A 87 16.21 14.39 7.65
N GLY A 88 16.07 13.93 8.90
CA GLY A 88 16.34 12.55 9.28
C GLY A 88 15.51 11.55 8.51
N ALA A 89 14.20 11.80 8.43
CA ALA A 89 13.29 10.97 7.69
C ALA A 89 13.56 11.03 6.17
N ALA A 90 13.76 12.22 5.60
CA ALA A 90 13.95 12.41 4.16
C ALA A 90 15.20 11.72 3.64
N ILE A 91 16.34 11.90 4.29
CA ILE A 91 17.60 11.26 3.89
C ILE A 91 17.49 9.74 4.01
N THR A 92 16.87 9.23 5.07
CA THR A 92 16.69 7.79 5.26
C THR A 92 15.83 7.18 4.16
N VAL A 93 14.67 7.79 3.85
CA VAL A 93 13.78 7.32 2.77
C VAL A 93 14.47 7.42 1.41
N TYR A 94 15.20 8.50 1.15
CA TYR A 94 15.97 8.68 -0.08
C TYR A 94 17.01 7.57 -0.29
N LEU A 95 17.82 7.28 0.73
CA LEU A 95 18.85 6.23 0.64
C LEU A 95 18.23 4.86 0.36
N ALA A 96 17.17 4.51 1.08
CA ALA A 96 16.47 3.24 0.87
C ALA A 96 15.84 3.15 -0.53
N THR A 97 15.22 4.23 -1.01
CA THR A 97 14.64 4.30 -2.35
C THR A 97 15.71 4.12 -3.43
N LYS A 98 16.85 4.80 -3.28
CA LYS A 98 18.00 4.67 -4.19
C LYS A 98 18.53 3.22 -4.25
N LEU A 99 18.51 2.51 -3.13
CA LEU A 99 18.89 1.10 -3.02
C LEU A 99 17.78 0.14 -3.46
N GLY A 100 16.55 0.62 -3.66
CA GLY A 100 15.39 -0.17 -4.07
C GLY A 100 14.73 -0.96 -2.93
N PHE A 101 14.97 -0.58 -1.67
CA PHE A 101 14.31 -1.20 -0.53
C PHE A 101 12.95 -0.55 -0.24
N PRO A 102 11.87 -1.35 -0.14
CA PRO A 102 10.58 -0.88 0.35
C PRO A 102 10.65 -0.69 1.87
N ILE A 103 10.78 0.55 2.30
CA ILE A 103 10.82 0.88 3.72
C ILE A 103 9.53 1.56 4.20
N SER A 104 9.46 1.77 5.50
CA SER A 104 8.39 2.48 6.16
C SER A 104 8.76 3.94 6.38
N THR A 105 8.09 4.87 5.71
CA THR A 105 8.22 6.30 6.00
C THR A 105 7.77 6.62 7.42
N THR A 106 6.80 5.85 7.97
CA THR A 106 6.39 5.96 9.38
C THR A 106 7.55 5.64 10.33
N HIS A 107 8.33 4.59 10.07
CA HIS A 107 9.56 4.27 10.84
C HIS A 107 10.59 5.41 10.76
N ALA A 108 10.80 5.94 9.57
CA ALA A 108 11.74 7.05 9.37
C ALA A 108 11.29 8.31 10.14
N LEU A 109 9.98 8.62 10.12
CA LEU A 109 9.42 9.74 10.88
C LEU A 109 9.57 9.54 12.38
N ILE A 110 9.27 8.34 12.90
CA ILE A 110 9.40 8.05 14.33
C ILE A 110 10.87 8.10 14.77
N GLY A 111 11.78 7.50 13.98
CA GLY A 111 13.21 7.64 14.22
C GLY A 111 13.65 9.11 14.25
N GLY A 112 13.15 9.91 13.30
CA GLY A 112 13.36 11.35 13.27
C GLY A 112 12.86 12.07 14.52
N LEU A 113 11.62 11.79 14.96
CA LEU A 113 11.03 12.37 16.17
C LEU A 113 11.84 12.05 17.43
N VAL A 114 12.25 10.79 17.59
CA VAL A 114 13.08 10.36 18.72
C VAL A 114 14.47 11.01 18.65
N GLY A 115 15.11 10.98 17.47
CA GLY A 115 16.45 11.53 17.28
C GLY A 115 16.52 13.03 17.54
N ALA A 116 15.58 13.81 16.96
CA ALA A 116 15.49 15.24 17.19
C ALA A 116 15.13 15.56 18.66
N GLY A 117 14.28 14.74 19.30
CA GLY A 117 13.95 14.87 20.73
C GLY A 117 15.15 14.67 21.62
N LEU A 118 15.92 13.61 21.42
CA LEU A 118 17.15 13.34 22.18
C LEU A 118 18.25 14.38 21.92
N GLY A 119 18.28 14.95 20.72
CA GLY A 119 19.22 16.02 20.35
C GLY A 119 18.82 17.40 20.85
N SER A 120 17.56 17.61 21.25
CA SER A 120 17.09 18.90 21.79
C SER A 120 17.72 19.25 23.14
N THR A 121 17.59 20.49 23.55
CA THR A 121 18.16 20.99 24.81
C THR A 121 17.63 20.25 26.03
N SER A 122 16.40 19.74 26.01
CA SER A 122 15.84 18.98 27.14
C SER A 122 16.28 17.50 27.14
N GLY A 123 16.62 16.94 25.98
CA GLY A 123 16.98 15.51 25.80
C GLY A 123 15.87 14.54 26.22
N GLN A 124 14.64 15.03 26.44
CA GLN A 124 13.55 14.24 27.01
C GLN A 124 12.66 13.67 25.90
N VAL A 125 12.46 12.35 25.93
CA VAL A 125 11.51 11.62 25.06
C VAL A 125 10.63 10.75 25.95
N ASN A 126 9.33 10.80 25.73
CA ASN A 126 8.36 9.94 26.39
C ASN A 126 8.35 8.55 25.74
N PHE A 127 9.16 7.64 26.27
CA PHE A 127 9.27 6.26 25.74
C PHE A 127 7.99 5.45 25.94
N GLU A 128 7.22 5.70 26.99
CA GLU A 128 5.94 5.02 27.20
C GLU A 128 4.97 5.34 26.06
N LYS A 129 4.81 6.62 25.74
CA LYS A 129 4.00 7.04 24.59
C LYS A 129 4.56 6.52 23.28
N LEU A 130 5.88 6.49 23.11
CA LEU A 130 6.53 5.92 21.92
C LEU A 130 6.11 4.46 21.73
N VAL A 131 6.15 3.66 22.78
CA VAL A 131 5.80 2.24 22.71
C VAL A 131 4.30 2.07 22.45
N GLN A 132 3.44 2.70 23.24
CA GLN A 132 1.99 2.50 23.19
C GLN A 132 1.39 3.06 21.89
N ALA A 133 1.74 4.29 21.53
CA ALA A 133 1.14 4.97 20.38
C ALA A 133 1.75 4.57 19.05
N PHE A 134 3.01 4.16 19.01
CA PHE A 134 3.72 3.90 17.75
C PHE A 134 4.23 2.46 17.60
N ALA A 135 5.03 1.96 18.57
CA ALA A 135 5.69 0.67 18.40
C ALA A 135 4.67 -0.49 18.32
N VAL A 136 3.68 -0.50 19.21
CA VAL A 136 2.66 -1.57 19.25
C VAL A 136 1.86 -1.65 17.95
N PRO A 137 1.22 -0.58 17.44
CA PRO A 137 0.49 -0.65 16.17
C PRO A 137 1.37 -1.06 14.99
N MET A 138 2.62 -0.58 14.97
CA MET A 138 3.55 -0.85 13.87
C MET A 138 4.06 -2.29 13.85
N LEU A 139 4.30 -2.91 15.01
CA LEU A 139 4.73 -4.31 15.11
C LEU A 139 3.55 -5.27 14.91
N LEU A 140 2.39 -4.91 15.43
CA LEU A 140 1.20 -5.76 15.35
C LEU A 140 0.62 -5.81 13.92
N SER A 141 0.63 -4.69 13.21
CA SER A 141 -0.04 -4.59 11.90
C SER A 141 0.50 -5.55 10.83
N PRO A 142 1.82 -5.78 10.63
CA PRO A 142 2.30 -6.75 9.64
C PRO A 142 2.01 -8.20 10.07
N VAL A 143 2.02 -8.48 11.37
CA VAL A 143 1.69 -9.82 11.90
C VAL A 143 0.22 -10.12 11.65
N LEU A 144 -0.68 -9.18 11.94
CA LEU A 144 -2.11 -9.31 11.63
C LEU A 144 -2.34 -9.50 10.13
N ALA A 145 -1.68 -8.69 9.30
CA ALA A 145 -1.80 -8.78 7.85
C ALA A 145 -1.33 -10.14 7.33
N ALA A 146 -0.19 -10.65 7.82
CA ALA A 146 0.34 -11.95 7.44
C ALA A 146 -0.57 -13.10 7.90
N SER A 147 -1.05 -13.04 9.15
CA SER A 147 -1.97 -14.04 9.70
C SER A 147 -3.28 -14.09 8.92
N LEU A 148 -3.87 -12.95 8.62
CA LEU A 148 -5.06 -12.85 7.76
C LEU A 148 -4.77 -13.39 6.36
N GLY A 149 -3.60 -13.10 5.78
CA GLY A 149 -3.17 -13.64 4.50
C GLY A 149 -3.13 -15.16 4.48
N VAL A 150 -2.52 -15.76 5.50
CA VAL A 150 -2.49 -17.24 5.64
C VAL A 150 -3.89 -17.81 5.81
N ILE A 151 -4.69 -17.23 6.71
CA ILE A 151 -6.02 -17.75 7.05
C ILE A 151 -6.95 -17.66 5.84
N ILE A 152 -7.10 -16.46 5.27
CA ILE A 152 -8.03 -16.24 4.16
C ILE A 152 -7.64 -17.08 2.94
N TYR A 153 -6.34 -17.14 2.62
CA TYR A 153 -5.89 -17.94 1.49
C TYR A 153 -6.12 -19.44 1.69
N LYS A 154 -5.96 -19.99 2.89
CA LYS A 154 -6.30 -21.39 3.18
C LYS A 154 -7.78 -21.71 2.92
N PHE A 155 -8.69 -20.75 3.20
CA PHE A 155 -10.11 -20.94 2.96
C PHE A 155 -10.52 -20.74 1.49
N ILE A 156 -9.90 -19.79 0.80
CA ILE A 156 -10.29 -19.40 -0.56
C ILE A 156 -9.42 -20.10 -1.63
N GLY A 157 -8.13 -20.30 -1.34
CA GLY A 157 -7.08 -20.55 -2.33
C GLY A 157 -6.76 -22.00 -2.63
N SER A 158 -7.39 -22.97 -1.97
CA SER A 158 -7.04 -24.40 -2.13
C SER A 158 -7.40 -25.00 -3.51
N ARG A 159 -8.13 -24.26 -4.34
CA ARG A 159 -8.49 -24.73 -5.70
C ARG A 159 -7.62 -24.02 -6.71
N LYS A 160 -6.74 -24.77 -7.41
CA LYS A 160 -6.13 -24.32 -8.67
C LYS A 160 -7.28 -24.01 -9.63
N ARG A 161 -7.69 -22.76 -9.71
CA ARG A 161 -8.70 -22.31 -10.67
C ARG A 161 -8.05 -22.35 -12.04
N LYS A 162 -8.49 -23.30 -12.86
CA LYS A 162 -8.29 -23.21 -14.30
C LYS A 162 -8.98 -21.95 -14.79
N THR A 163 -8.51 -21.39 -15.91
CA THR A 163 -9.13 -20.24 -16.58
C THR A 163 -10.59 -20.60 -16.90
N GLU A 164 -11.50 -20.21 -16.02
CA GLU A 164 -12.92 -20.54 -16.11
C GLU A 164 -13.69 -19.41 -16.78
N CYS A 165 -14.52 -19.79 -17.72
CA CYS A 165 -15.46 -18.93 -18.41
C CYS A 165 -16.87 -19.47 -18.15
N ALA A 166 -17.79 -18.60 -17.80
CA ALA A 166 -19.21 -18.91 -17.80
C ALA A 166 -19.83 -18.39 -19.09
N CYS A 167 -20.35 -19.28 -19.91
CA CYS A 167 -21.02 -18.92 -21.14
C CYS A 167 -22.44 -19.46 -21.18
N VAL A 168 -23.37 -18.63 -21.68
CA VAL A 168 -24.75 -19.03 -21.96
C VAL A 168 -24.79 -19.53 -23.41
N VAL A 169 -24.98 -20.81 -23.57
CA VAL A 169 -25.08 -21.45 -24.87
C VAL A 169 -26.56 -21.66 -25.21
N ALA A 170 -26.98 -21.35 -26.43
CA ALA A 170 -28.26 -21.78 -26.91
C ALA A 170 -28.33 -23.29 -26.79
N GLY A 171 -29.35 -23.83 -26.13
CA GLY A 171 -29.40 -25.23 -25.77
C GLY A 171 -29.08 -26.09 -27.02
N MET A 172 -28.11 -26.99 -26.89
CA MET A 172 -27.95 -28.03 -27.88
C MET A 172 -29.20 -28.91 -27.87
N PRO A 173 -29.74 -29.31 -29.00
CA PRO A 173 -30.77 -30.32 -29.01
C PRO A 173 -30.17 -31.55 -28.33
N ASN A 174 -30.67 -31.90 -27.15
CA ASN A 174 -30.34 -33.17 -26.56
C ASN A 174 -30.84 -34.22 -27.56
N ASP A 175 -29.94 -34.90 -28.25
CA ASP A 175 -30.22 -36.14 -28.97
C ASP A 175 -30.60 -37.23 -27.95
N ILE A 176 -31.74 -37.05 -27.30
CA ILE A 176 -32.47 -38.17 -26.68
C ILE A 176 -33.23 -38.80 -27.85
N ARG A 177 -32.55 -39.72 -28.53
CA ARG A 177 -33.22 -40.67 -29.44
C ARG A 177 -34.16 -41.56 -28.58
N LEU A 178 -35.32 -41.01 -28.22
CA LEU A 178 -36.44 -41.89 -27.93
C LEU A 178 -37.02 -42.31 -29.28
N SER A 179 -36.67 -43.51 -29.69
CA SER A 179 -37.31 -44.19 -30.81
C SER A 179 -38.77 -44.47 -30.45
N THR A 180 -39.66 -43.53 -30.74
CA THR A 180 -41.09 -43.79 -30.94
C THR A 180 -41.64 -42.83 -31.98
N ASN A 181 -42.19 -43.42 -33.02
CA ASN A 181 -42.92 -42.73 -34.07
C ASN A 181 -43.98 -41.80 -33.53
N LEU A 182 -44.04 -40.62 -34.02
CA LEU A 182 -45.07 -39.59 -34.15
C LEU A 182 -44.75 -38.24 -33.52
N ALA A 183 -44.97 -37.25 -34.40
CA ALA A 183 -45.12 -35.84 -34.12
C ALA A 183 -43.86 -35.02 -33.94
N THR A 184 -43.69 -34.06 -34.83
CA THR A 184 -42.82 -32.90 -34.84
C THR A 184 -42.96 -32.10 -33.54
N SER A 185 -42.26 -32.46 -32.51
CA SER A 185 -42.12 -31.60 -31.33
C SER A 185 -40.95 -30.66 -31.56
N THR A 186 -41.21 -29.39 -31.77
CA THR A 186 -40.23 -28.32 -31.65
C THR A 186 -39.68 -28.34 -30.23
N ALA A 187 -38.53 -28.98 -30.03
CA ALA A 187 -37.84 -28.95 -28.73
C ALA A 187 -37.40 -27.53 -28.47
N ILE A 188 -38.08 -26.86 -27.54
CA ILE A 188 -37.64 -25.56 -27.00
C ILE A 188 -36.35 -25.87 -26.25
N SER A 189 -35.21 -25.58 -26.82
CA SER A 189 -33.91 -25.72 -26.19
C SER A 189 -33.72 -24.52 -25.24
N LEU A 190 -33.81 -24.79 -23.95
CA LEU A 190 -33.55 -23.77 -22.93
C LEU A 190 -32.04 -23.41 -22.92
N PRO A 191 -31.70 -22.13 -22.82
CA PRO A 191 -30.30 -21.73 -22.71
C PRO A 191 -29.64 -22.35 -21.47
N THR A 192 -28.50 -23.01 -21.67
CA THR A 192 -27.75 -23.66 -20.60
C THR A 192 -26.51 -22.85 -20.27
N ILE A 193 -26.19 -22.74 -18.97
CA ILE A 193 -24.96 -22.09 -18.50
C ILE A 193 -23.86 -23.17 -18.49
N LEU A 194 -22.87 -23.00 -19.35
CA LEU A 194 -21.69 -23.84 -19.38
C LEU A 194 -20.54 -23.13 -18.67
N VAL A 195 -19.96 -23.77 -17.65
CA VAL A 195 -18.72 -23.32 -17.01
C VAL A 195 -17.60 -24.19 -17.55
N SER A 196 -16.67 -23.61 -18.31
CA SER A 196 -15.59 -24.32 -18.99
C SER A 196 -14.32 -23.45 -19.08
N GLU A 197 -13.25 -24.00 -19.64
CA GLU A 197 -12.05 -23.21 -19.94
C GLU A 197 -12.33 -22.19 -21.06
N ASP A 198 -11.66 -21.02 -21.01
CA ASP A 198 -11.86 -19.91 -21.96
C ASP A 198 -11.79 -20.35 -23.43
N LYS A 199 -10.90 -21.31 -23.74
CA LYS A 199 -10.79 -21.88 -25.11
C LYS A 199 -12.03 -22.63 -25.57
N HIS A 200 -12.75 -23.31 -24.67
CA HIS A 200 -14.00 -24.00 -24.97
C HIS A 200 -15.16 -23.05 -25.20
N CYS A 201 -15.23 -21.98 -24.39
CA CYS A 201 -16.24 -20.95 -24.61
C CYS A 201 -16.07 -20.23 -25.96
N ASP A 202 -14.84 -20.13 -26.51
CA ASP A 202 -14.61 -19.55 -27.85
C ASP A 202 -15.13 -20.42 -28.97
N GLN A 203 -15.16 -21.75 -28.78
CA GLN A 203 -15.60 -22.71 -29.82
C GLN A 203 -17.12 -22.83 -29.94
N VAL A 204 -17.87 -22.45 -28.88
CA VAL A 204 -19.33 -22.74 -28.79
C VAL A 204 -20.21 -21.56 -29.24
N GLN A 205 -19.65 -20.43 -29.70
CA GLN A 205 -20.38 -19.21 -30.09
C GLN A 205 -21.48 -18.84 -29.09
N PRO A 206 -21.15 -18.44 -27.84
CA PRO A 206 -22.13 -18.25 -26.81
C PRO A 206 -23.00 -17.00 -27.04
N LEU A 207 -24.27 -17.06 -26.65
CA LEU A 207 -25.20 -15.90 -26.61
C LEU A 207 -24.73 -14.82 -25.67
N ALA A 208 -24.12 -15.20 -24.55
CA ALA A 208 -23.49 -14.30 -23.59
C ALA A 208 -22.28 -14.99 -22.96
N ARG A 209 -21.19 -14.23 -22.71
CA ARG A 209 -19.95 -14.73 -22.13
C ARG A 209 -19.49 -13.84 -21.01
N VAL A 210 -19.18 -14.43 -19.88
CA VAL A 210 -18.50 -13.78 -18.76
C VAL A 210 -17.21 -14.54 -18.48
N SER A 211 -16.07 -13.97 -18.83
CA SER A 211 -14.78 -14.52 -18.42
C SER A 211 -14.52 -14.18 -16.96
N VAL A 212 -14.50 -15.20 -16.11
CA VAL A 212 -14.21 -15.08 -14.68
C VAL A 212 -12.81 -14.52 -14.49
N THR A 213 -11.86 -14.92 -15.32
CA THR A 213 -10.48 -14.41 -15.31
C THR A 213 -10.43 -12.91 -15.56
N LYS A 214 -11.08 -12.41 -16.65
CA LYS A 214 -11.10 -10.97 -16.93
C LYS A 214 -11.83 -10.16 -15.86
N PHE A 215 -12.88 -10.71 -15.27
CA PHE A 215 -13.60 -10.08 -14.17
C PHE A 215 -12.71 -9.98 -12.91
N LEU A 216 -12.02 -11.08 -12.57
CA LEU A 216 -11.08 -11.12 -11.45
C LEU A 216 -9.93 -10.11 -11.63
N GLN A 217 -9.38 -10.01 -12.84
CA GLN A 217 -8.34 -9.02 -13.16
C GLN A 217 -8.82 -7.58 -12.95
N LYS A 218 -10.05 -7.26 -13.38
CA LYS A 218 -10.62 -5.92 -13.17
C LYS A 218 -10.77 -5.61 -11.68
N ILE A 219 -11.27 -6.55 -10.88
CA ILE A 219 -11.40 -6.37 -9.42
C ILE A 219 -10.02 -6.26 -8.77
N HIS A 220 -9.03 -7.04 -9.23
CA HIS A 220 -7.65 -6.95 -8.74
C HIS A 220 -7.05 -5.56 -9.02
N ILE A 221 -7.23 -5.02 -10.22
CA ILE A 221 -6.82 -3.65 -10.56
C ILE A 221 -7.54 -2.62 -9.66
N ALA A 222 -8.85 -2.75 -9.49
CA ALA A 222 -9.62 -1.86 -8.63
C ALA A 222 -9.13 -1.90 -7.18
N SER A 223 -8.80 -3.08 -6.65
CA SER A 223 -8.23 -3.23 -5.31
C SER A 223 -6.86 -2.55 -5.18
N ALA A 224 -6.03 -2.60 -6.21
CA ALA A 224 -4.73 -1.91 -6.23
C ALA A 224 -4.89 -0.39 -6.23
N VAL A 225 -5.85 0.15 -6.98
CA VAL A 225 -6.23 1.58 -6.94
C VAL A 225 -6.65 1.96 -5.51
N THR A 226 -7.47 1.13 -4.87
CA THR A 226 -7.95 1.37 -3.50
C THR A 226 -6.81 1.36 -2.48
N ILE A 227 -5.80 0.50 -2.63
CA ILE A 227 -4.60 0.54 -1.77
C ILE A 227 -3.84 1.84 -1.95
N CYS A 228 -3.58 2.28 -3.19
CA CYS A 228 -2.85 3.52 -3.44
C CYS A 228 -3.59 4.72 -2.84
N PHE A 229 -4.91 4.73 -2.95
CA PHE A 229 -5.78 5.70 -2.30
C PHE A 229 -5.64 5.64 -0.77
N ALA A 230 -5.84 4.46 -0.17
CA ALA A 230 -5.76 4.25 1.28
C ALA A 230 -4.39 4.63 1.86
N ARG A 231 -3.32 4.29 1.13
CA ARG A 231 -1.96 4.69 1.47
C ARG A 231 -1.81 6.21 1.50
N ALA A 232 -2.30 6.90 0.49
CA ALA A 232 -2.19 8.35 0.43
C ALA A 232 -3.02 9.03 1.53
N VAL A 233 -4.22 8.51 1.85
CA VAL A 233 -5.02 8.94 3.02
C VAL A 233 -4.23 8.79 4.31
N ASN A 234 -3.44 7.72 4.46
CA ASN A 234 -2.64 7.45 5.65
C ASN A 234 -1.36 8.27 5.72
N ASP A 235 -0.65 8.47 4.61
CA ASP A 235 0.69 9.07 4.61
C ASP A 235 0.67 10.59 4.48
N THR A 236 -0.25 11.15 3.70
CA THR A 236 -0.32 12.61 3.50
C THR A 236 -0.43 13.41 4.80
N PRO A 237 -1.32 13.07 5.77
CA PRO A 237 -1.43 13.84 7.00
C PRO A 237 -0.17 13.75 7.87
N LYS A 238 0.54 12.61 7.87
CA LYS A 238 1.81 12.46 8.61
C LYS A 238 2.89 13.40 8.10
N LEU A 239 2.98 13.54 6.78
CA LEU A 239 3.95 14.43 6.11
C LEU A 239 3.53 15.89 6.22
N ALA A 240 2.23 16.17 6.06
CA ALA A 240 1.68 17.51 6.23
C ALA A 240 1.85 18.03 7.65
N ALA A 241 1.85 17.16 8.67
CA ALA A 241 2.10 17.54 10.07
C ALA A 241 3.40 18.34 10.26
N LEU A 242 4.44 18.00 9.48
CA LEU A 242 5.71 18.74 9.49
C LEU A 242 5.56 20.14 8.87
N LEU A 243 4.79 20.27 7.78
CA LEU A 243 4.58 21.55 7.11
C LEU A 243 3.66 22.48 7.89
N PHE A 244 2.73 21.96 8.72
CA PHE A 244 1.89 22.82 9.57
C PHE A 244 2.69 23.68 10.55
N ALA A 245 3.89 23.24 10.92
CA ALA A 245 4.79 24.03 11.75
C ALA A 245 5.37 25.28 11.05
N ALA A 246 5.34 25.32 9.72
CA ALA A 246 5.74 26.51 8.94
C ALA A 246 4.63 27.57 8.86
N GLN A 247 3.56 27.45 9.65
CA GLN A 247 2.48 28.42 9.84
C GLN A 247 1.87 28.96 8.53
N PHE A 248 1.56 28.09 7.59
CA PHE A 248 0.86 28.47 6.36
C PHE A 248 -0.48 29.14 6.67
N THR A 249 -0.76 30.25 6.04
CA THR A 249 -2.04 30.98 6.18
C THR A 249 -3.23 30.11 5.74
N ASN A 250 -3.05 29.26 4.74
CA ASN A 250 -4.06 28.32 4.25
C ASN A 250 -3.73 26.90 4.72
N GLN A 251 -4.51 26.36 5.64
CA GLN A 251 -4.31 25.01 6.19
C GLN A 251 -4.47 23.87 5.16
N LYS A 252 -5.06 24.12 4.00
CA LYS A 252 -5.18 23.14 2.91
C LYS A 252 -3.91 23.02 2.07
N LEU A 253 -3.11 24.07 2.05
CA LEU A 253 -1.91 24.14 1.20
C LEU A 253 -0.86 23.08 1.54
N PRO A 254 -0.52 22.79 2.82
CA PRO A 254 0.40 21.71 3.17
C PRO A 254 0.00 20.34 2.61
N ILE A 255 -1.27 19.98 2.71
CA ILE A 255 -1.80 18.70 2.21
C ILE A 255 -1.68 18.61 0.70
N LEU A 256 -2.04 19.69 0.00
CA LEU A 256 -1.95 19.75 -1.46
C LEU A 256 -0.50 19.65 -1.94
N LEU A 257 0.41 20.38 -1.31
CA LEU A 257 1.85 20.34 -1.62
C LEU A 257 2.42 18.93 -1.40
N VAL A 258 2.11 18.30 -0.27
CA VAL A 258 2.52 16.92 -0.01
C VAL A 258 2.00 15.98 -1.10
N GLY A 259 0.72 16.05 -1.46
CA GLY A 259 0.12 15.24 -2.51
C GLY A 259 0.81 15.41 -3.87
N ILE A 260 1.12 16.64 -4.25
CA ILE A 260 1.83 16.96 -5.52
C ILE A 260 3.25 16.36 -5.48
N PHE A 261 4.01 16.60 -4.42
CA PHE A 261 5.40 16.11 -4.31
C PHE A 261 5.47 14.59 -4.23
N MET A 262 4.54 13.93 -3.52
CA MET A 262 4.40 12.48 -3.53
C MET A 262 4.11 11.95 -4.95
N THR A 263 3.24 12.62 -5.67
CA THR A 263 2.87 12.27 -7.05
C THR A 263 4.09 12.36 -7.97
N VAL A 264 4.82 13.48 -7.92
CA VAL A 264 6.02 13.71 -8.74
C VAL A 264 7.12 12.71 -8.40
N GLY A 265 7.39 12.48 -7.11
CA GLY A 265 8.37 11.49 -6.67
C GLY A 265 8.04 10.07 -7.16
N GLY A 266 6.76 9.69 -7.09
CA GLY A 266 6.27 8.41 -7.58
C GLY A 266 6.47 8.23 -9.08
N ILE A 267 6.15 9.25 -9.88
CA ILE A 267 6.35 9.20 -11.34
C ILE A 267 7.83 9.01 -11.70
N LEU A 268 8.73 9.73 -11.02
CA LEU A 268 10.13 9.80 -11.42
C LEU A 268 10.98 8.64 -10.89
N PHE A 269 10.72 8.12 -9.68
CA PHE A 269 11.67 7.24 -9.01
C PHE A 269 11.08 5.95 -8.42
N ALA A 270 9.79 5.61 -8.63
CA ALA A 270 9.19 4.43 -8.02
C ALA A 270 9.71 3.09 -8.58
N GLN A 271 10.34 3.05 -9.74
CA GLN A 271 10.61 1.82 -10.49
C GLN A 271 11.47 0.79 -9.73
N LYS A 272 12.52 1.22 -9.01
CA LYS A 272 13.41 0.29 -8.28
C LYS A 272 12.68 -0.44 -7.16
N VAL A 273 11.93 0.30 -6.35
CA VAL A 273 11.14 -0.26 -5.24
C VAL A 273 9.99 -1.10 -5.78
N ALA A 274 9.32 -0.63 -6.84
CA ALA A 274 8.30 -1.39 -7.55
C ALA A 274 8.80 -2.76 -7.99
N THR A 275 10.00 -2.82 -8.60
CA THR A 275 10.62 -4.09 -9.04
C THR A 275 10.86 -5.03 -7.86
N THR A 276 11.35 -4.51 -6.74
CA THR A 276 11.59 -5.33 -5.55
C THR A 276 10.29 -5.93 -5.01
N MET A 277 9.24 -5.11 -4.86
CA MET A 277 7.95 -5.54 -4.34
C MET A 277 7.24 -6.52 -5.27
N SER A 278 7.24 -6.25 -6.59
CA SER A 278 6.45 -7.00 -7.56
C SER A 278 7.11 -8.30 -7.99
N LYS A 279 8.45 -8.35 -8.05
CA LYS A 279 9.16 -9.46 -8.70
C LYS A 279 10.06 -10.27 -7.78
N LYS A 280 10.45 -9.73 -6.60
CA LYS A 280 11.41 -10.41 -5.72
C LYS A 280 10.77 -11.08 -4.52
N VAL A 281 9.66 -10.55 -3.96
CA VAL A 281 9.07 -11.04 -2.70
C VAL A 281 8.33 -12.35 -2.94
N THR A 282 7.38 -12.37 -3.86
CA THR A 282 6.63 -13.58 -4.22
C THR A 282 5.94 -13.38 -5.57
N ARG A 283 5.70 -14.50 -6.28
CA ARG A 283 4.86 -14.49 -7.48
C ARG A 283 3.44 -14.82 -7.06
N LEU A 284 2.54 -13.88 -7.25
CA LEU A 284 1.12 -14.03 -6.94
C LEU A 284 0.31 -14.04 -8.23
N ASP A 285 -0.71 -14.90 -8.28
CA ASP A 285 -1.77 -14.81 -9.28
C ASP A 285 -2.78 -13.70 -8.91
N ASP A 286 -3.76 -13.44 -9.80
CA ASP A 286 -4.73 -12.36 -9.60
C ASP A 286 -5.60 -12.55 -8.35
N ALA A 287 -5.96 -13.79 -7.98
CA ALA A 287 -6.76 -14.07 -6.80
C ALA A 287 -5.97 -13.88 -5.50
N GLN A 288 -4.71 -14.32 -5.52
CA GLN A 288 -3.77 -14.14 -4.42
C GLN A 288 -3.45 -12.66 -4.22
N GLY A 289 -3.18 -11.94 -5.32
CA GLY A 289 -2.94 -10.51 -5.30
C GLY A 289 -4.15 -9.72 -4.79
N LEU A 290 -5.34 -10.04 -5.27
CA LEU A 290 -6.60 -9.46 -4.79
C LEU A 290 -6.77 -9.67 -3.28
N THR A 291 -6.51 -10.89 -2.78
CA THR A 291 -6.62 -11.21 -1.35
C THR A 291 -5.66 -10.35 -0.53
N ALA A 292 -4.39 -10.27 -0.93
CA ALA A 292 -3.39 -9.44 -0.24
C ALA A 292 -3.78 -7.95 -0.27
N ASN A 293 -4.31 -7.48 -1.39
CA ASN A 293 -4.74 -6.10 -1.55
C ASN A 293 -5.94 -5.75 -0.66
N LEU A 294 -6.95 -6.60 -0.57
CA LEU A 294 -8.13 -6.37 0.29
C LEU A 294 -7.74 -6.34 1.77
N ILE A 295 -6.88 -7.25 2.23
CA ILE A 295 -6.35 -7.23 3.59
C ILE A 295 -5.64 -5.91 3.87
N THR A 296 -4.74 -5.51 2.98
CA THR A 296 -3.96 -4.27 3.12
C THR A 296 -4.88 -3.05 3.19
N THR A 297 -5.81 -2.93 2.25
CA THR A 297 -6.74 -1.80 2.18
C THR A 297 -7.57 -1.68 3.45
N THR A 298 -8.16 -2.79 3.90
CA THR A 298 -9.01 -2.80 5.10
C THR A 298 -8.24 -2.36 6.34
N LEU A 299 -7.07 -2.97 6.58
CA LEU A 299 -6.25 -2.65 7.75
C LEU A 299 -5.75 -1.19 7.73
N VAL A 300 -5.30 -0.69 6.56
CA VAL A 300 -4.79 0.68 6.44
C VAL A 300 -5.89 1.72 6.61
N LEU A 301 -7.06 1.54 6.00
CA LEU A 301 -8.18 2.48 6.13
C LEU A 301 -8.74 2.50 7.56
N MET A 302 -8.90 1.34 8.19
CA MET A 302 -9.32 1.26 9.59
C MET A 302 -8.32 1.98 10.50
N ALA A 303 -7.02 1.70 10.34
CA ALA A 303 -5.99 2.36 11.13
C ALA A 303 -6.00 3.89 10.92
N SER A 304 -6.14 4.37 9.69
CA SER A 304 -6.22 5.80 9.38
C SER A 304 -7.42 6.46 10.05
N LYS A 305 -8.59 5.81 10.00
CA LYS A 305 -9.82 6.30 10.63
C LYS A 305 -9.68 6.43 12.15
N PHE A 306 -9.01 5.46 12.79
CA PHE A 306 -8.77 5.46 14.22
C PHE A 306 -7.53 6.27 14.65
N GLY A 307 -6.84 6.92 13.72
CA GLY A 307 -5.62 7.68 14.00
C GLY A 307 -4.44 6.81 14.44
N LEU A 308 -4.46 5.51 14.14
CA LEU A 308 -3.38 4.60 14.50
C LEU A 308 -2.22 4.72 13.49
N PRO A 309 -0.99 5.00 13.95
CA PRO A 309 0.17 5.15 13.08
C PRO A 309 0.69 3.78 12.60
N VAL A 310 0.06 3.24 11.57
CA VAL A 310 0.53 2.01 10.91
C VAL A 310 1.45 2.34 9.73
N SER A 311 2.26 1.36 9.37
CA SER A 311 3.05 1.39 8.15
C SER A 311 2.34 0.66 7.02
N THR A 312 1.97 1.39 5.99
CA THR A 312 1.35 0.82 4.78
C THR A 312 2.25 -0.22 4.13
N THR A 313 3.57 -0.01 4.17
CA THR A 313 4.57 -0.98 3.69
C THR A 313 4.55 -2.28 4.48
N HIS A 314 4.53 -2.19 5.81
CA HIS A 314 4.52 -3.37 6.68
C HIS A 314 3.25 -4.20 6.48
N VAL A 315 2.10 -3.54 6.43
CA VAL A 315 0.81 -4.19 6.18
C VAL A 315 0.80 -4.88 4.81
N SER A 316 1.23 -4.18 3.76
CA SER A 316 1.24 -4.72 2.40
C SER A 316 2.21 -5.90 2.25
N VAL A 317 3.46 -5.76 2.73
CA VAL A 317 4.44 -6.86 2.69
C VAL A 317 3.99 -8.03 3.57
N GLY A 318 3.40 -7.76 4.73
CA GLY A 318 2.83 -8.77 5.60
C GLY A 318 1.72 -9.57 4.90
N ALA A 319 0.76 -8.90 4.28
CA ALA A 319 -0.33 -9.55 3.54
C ALA A 319 0.20 -10.39 2.35
N ILE A 320 1.11 -9.82 1.55
CA ILE A 320 1.77 -10.51 0.43
C ILE A 320 2.56 -11.73 0.93
N ALA A 321 3.31 -11.58 2.02
CA ALA A 321 4.09 -12.67 2.60
C ALA A 321 3.20 -13.78 3.18
N GLY A 322 2.10 -13.43 3.86
CA GLY A 322 1.14 -14.40 4.40
C GLY A 322 0.47 -15.24 3.31
N VAL A 323 -0.02 -14.58 2.25
CA VAL A 323 -0.59 -15.27 1.07
C VAL A 323 0.46 -16.12 0.38
N GLY A 324 1.67 -15.56 0.11
CA GLY A 324 2.76 -16.27 -0.54
C GLY A 324 3.30 -17.45 0.25
N ALA A 325 3.36 -17.35 1.58
CA ALA A 325 3.75 -18.45 2.45
C ALA A 325 2.72 -19.60 2.38
N SER A 326 1.43 -19.27 2.43
CA SER A 326 0.36 -20.27 2.31
C SER A 326 0.30 -20.90 0.91
N ALA A 327 0.68 -20.15 -0.13
CA ALA A 327 0.77 -20.62 -1.53
C ALA A 327 2.07 -21.38 -1.84
N GLY A 328 3.07 -21.36 -0.96
CA GLY A 328 4.37 -21.97 -1.17
C GLY A 328 5.27 -21.21 -2.17
N THR A 329 4.99 -19.94 -2.44
CA THR A 329 5.71 -19.11 -3.43
C THR A 329 6.59 -18.03 -2.80
N LEU A 330 6.63 -17.93 -1.47
CA LEU A 330 7.35 -16.88 -0.76
C LEU A 330 8.87 -17.02 -0.88
N ASN A 331 9.52 -15.93 -1.29
CA ASN A 331 10.99 -15.84 -1.28
C ASN A 331 11.46 -15.32 0.09
N TRP A 332 11.88 -16.25 0.95
CA TRP A 332 12.35 -15.96 2.31
C TRP A 332 13.59 -15.05 2.33
N GLN A 333 14.49 -15.15 1.36
CA GLN A 333 15.68 -14.31 1.29
C GLN A 333 15.30 -12.85 1.03
N ALA A 334 14.37 -12.63 0.09
CA ALA A 334 13.87 -11.28 -0.19
C ALA A 334 13.12 -10.69 1.02
N LEU A 335 12.25 -11.49 1.65
CA LEU A 335 11.53 -11.06 2.86
C LEU A 335 12.51 -10.68 3.98
N ARG A 336 13.53 -11.53 4.26
CA ARG A 336 14.54 -11.24 5.27
C ARG A 336 15.28 -9.93 4.98
N SER A 337 15.65 -9.67 3.73
CA SER A 337 16.31 -8.43 3.34
C SER A 337 15.44 -7.19 3.60
N ILE A 338 14.13 -7.31 3.35
CA ILE A 338 13.16 -6.24 3.63
C ILE A 338 13.03 -6.02 5.14
N LEU A 339 12.89 -7.09 5.94
CA LEU A 339 12.80 -6.99 7.39
C LEU A 339 14.05 -6.34 8.01
N LEU A 340 15.23 -6.70 7.53
CA LEU A 340 16.48 -6.07 7.95
C LEU A 340 16.52 -4.57 7.59
N SER A 341 16.02 -4.19 6.42
CA SER A 341 15.92 -2.78 6.03
C SER A 341 14.99 -1.99 6.96
N TRP A 342 13.91 -2.61 7.46
CA TRP A 342 13.00 -1.98 8.43
C TRP A 342 13.68 -1.75 9.78
N VAL A 343 14.43 -2.75 10.27
CA VAL A 343 15.20 -2.61 11.52
C VAL A 343 16.23 -1.49 11.40
N ALA A 344 16.90 -1.37 10.26
CA ALA A 344 17.91 -0.34 10.02
C ALA A 344 17.33 1.08 9.85
N THR A 345 16.10 1.20 9.38
CA THR A 345 15.47 2.50 9.04
C THR A 345 15.33 3.40 10.26
N LEU A 346 14.85 2.86 11.39
CA LEU A 346 14.59 3.66 12.60
C LEU A 346 15.89 4.22 13.20
N PRO A 347 16.93 3.43 13.50
CA PRO A 347 18.19 3.95 14.04
C PRO A 347 18.92 4.90 13.08
N LEU A 348 18.82 4.66 11.76
CA LEU A 348 19.42 5.56 10.77
C LEU A 348 18.74 6.94 10.79
N ALA A 349 17.41 6.98 10.76
CA ALA A 349 16.66 8.23 10.84
C ALA A 349 16.89 8.96 12.18
N LEU A 350 16.97 8.20 13.28
CA LEU A 350 17.29 8.73 14.60
C LEU A 350 18.67 9.41 14.60
N ALA A 351 19.71 8.72 14.12
CA ALA A 351 21.06 9.25 14.13
C ALA A 351 21.19 10.53 13.28
N ILE A 352 20.56 10.53 12.09
CA ILE A 352 20.61 11.69 11.19
C ILE A 352 19.84 12.88 11.81
N ALA A 353 18.63 12.64 12.38
CA ALA A 353 17.85 13.69 13.00
C ALA A 353 18.52 14.24 14.28
N TRP A 354 19.15 13.37 15.09
CA TRP A 354 19.96 13.80 16.23
C TRP A 354 21.11 14.69 15.81
N ALA A 355 21.88 14.28 14.80
CA ALA A 355 22.97 15.09 14.27
C ALA A 355 22.48 16.44 13.72
N ALA A 356 21.38 16.43 12.93
CA ALA A 356 20.77 17.65 12.42
C ALA A 356 20.34 18.60 13.52
N SER A 357 19.76 18.09 14.63
CA SER A 357 19.33 18.92 15.75
C SER A 357 20.49 19.55 16.55
N LYS A 358 21.72 19.04 16.42
CA LYS A 358 22.91 19.62 17.01
C LYS A 358 23.59 20.66 16.10
N LEU A 359 23.34 20.58 14.81
CA LEU A 359 23.94 21.47 13.79
C LEU A 359 23.08 22.69 13.48
N LEU A 360 21.77 22.62 13.71
CA LEU A 360 20.80 23.69 13.49
C LEU A 360 20.54 24.49 14.75
#